data_83afbc7457ef0bb8e897a02086a9c5b1
#
_entry.id   83afbc7457ef0bb8e897a02086a9c5b1
#
_cell.length_a   1.000
_cell.length_b   1.000
_cell.length_c   1.000
_cell.angle_alpha   90.00
_cell.angle_beta   90.00
_cell.angle_gamma   90.00
#
_symmetry.space_group_name_H-M   'P 1'
#
loop_
_entity.id
_entity.type
_entity.pdbx_description
1 polymer ?
#
loop_
_entity_poly.entity_id
_entity_poly.type
_entity_poly.pdbx_seq_one_letter_code
_entity_poly.pdbx_strand_id
1 'polypeptide(L)'
;RQRQMCIRDRTQTINFYNVNNEVYLVDLPGYGYARTSMETREKWGKMIEKYLHTSKMLKHVFLLVDIRHEPSANDVNMYDWIKYQGFTPVVIATKADKLNRSQIPKQVKLVRETLGMGKEEILIPFSAETKQGRDEIWNIIEGES
;
A
#
# COMPACT_ATOMS: atom_id res chain seq x y z
N ARG A 1 -2.09 20.20 -3.90
CA ARG A 1 -1.26 20.30 -3.07
C ARG A 1 -1.25 19.44 -1.89
N GLN A 2 -0.36 19.67 -1.03
CA GLN A 2 -0.11 18.80 0.10
C GLN A 2 -0.73 19.37 1.35
N ARG A 3 -1.39 18.52 2.10
CA ARG A 3 -1.97 18.91 3.33
C ARG A 3 -1.58 17.85 4.35
N GLN A 4 -0.93 18.26 5.39
CA GLN A 4 -0.47 17.34 6.43
C GLN A 4 -1.28 17.44 7.70
N MET A 5 -1.61 16.30 8.25
CA MET A 5 -2.20 16.24 9.56
C MET A 5 -1.27 15.33 10.36
N CYS A 6 -0.55 15.92 11.27
CA CYS A 6 0.38 15.17 12.10
C CYS A 6 -0.27 14.75 13.37
N ILE A 7 -0.24 13.47 13.63
CA ILE A 7 -0.59 12.97 14.94
C ILE A 7 0.74 12.91 15.67
N ARG A 8 0.87 13.77 16.65
CA ARG A 8 2.08 14.00 17.27
C ARG A 8 2.60 12.91 18.00
N ASP A 9 3.19 12.00 17.35
CA ASP A 9 3.99 11.02 18.01
C ASP A 9 5.11 10.87 17.02
N ARG A 10 6.32 10.84 17.45
CA ARG A 10 7.48 10.96 16.64
C ARG A 10 7.51 10.24 15.36
N THR A 11 6.93 9.07 15.29
CA THR A 11 7.01 8.25 14.10
C THR A 11 5.67 8.06 13.42
N GLN A 12 4.64 8.73 13.91
CA GLN A 12 3.30 8.48 13.42
C GLN A 12 2.69 9.72 12.84
N THR A 13 2.76 9.82 11.52
CA THR A 13 2.23 10.96 10.81
C THR A 13 1.34 10.44 9.70
N ILE A 14 0.14 10.97 9.62
CA ILE A 14 -0.74 10.70 8.51
C ILE A 14 -0.71 11.91 7.60
N ASN A 15 -0.28 11.69 6.38
CA ASN A 15 -0.16 12.78 5.40
C ASN A 15 -1.28 12.70 4.37
N PHE A 16 -1.88 13.84 4.09
CA PHE A 16 -2.95 13.94 3.10
C PHE A 16 -2.47 14.75 1.92
N TYR A 17 -2.65 14.21 0.73
CA TYR A 17 -2.26 14.88 -0.50
C TYR A 17 -3.49 15.08 -1.36
N ASN A 18 -3.79 16.34 -1.71
CA ASN A 18 -4.91 16.63 -2.58
C ASN A 18 -4.42 16.62 -4.02
N VAL A 19 -5.01 15.76 -4.82
CA VAL A 19 -4.61 15.62 -6.21
C VAL A 19 -5.71 16.16 -7.11
N ASN A 20 -5.41 17.24 -7.79
CA ASN A 20 -6.32 17.89 -8.76
C ASN A 20 -7.68 18.27 -8.18
N ASN A 21 -7.76 18.45 -6.88
CA ASN A 21 -9.02 18.74 -6.19
C ASN A 21 -10.09 17.67 -6.37
N GLU A 22 -9.67 16.48 -6.75
CA GLU A 22 -10.61 15.37 -6.97
C GLU A 22 -10.44 14.22 -6.01
N VAL A 23 -9.20 13.99 -5.61
CA VAL A 23 -8.86 12.82 -4.81
C VAL A 23 -7.90 13.18 -3.71
N TYR A 24 -8.01 12.50 -2.59
CA TYR A 24 -7.03 12.63 -1.53
C TYR A 24 -6.28 11.32 -1.41
N LEU A 25 -4.96 11.42 -1.47
CA LEU A 25 -4.10 10.29 -1.16
C LEU A 25 -3.68 10.43 0.29
N VAL A 26 -3.81 9.35 1.03
CA VAL A 26 -3.48 9.35 2.45
C VAL A 26 -2.32 8.42 2.68
N ASP A 27 -1.23 8.98 3.15
CA ASP A 27 -0.02 8.22 3.40
C ASP A 27 0.00 7.82 4.87
N LEU A 28 -0.18 6.55 5.13
CA LEU A 28 -0.20 6.04 6.49
C LEU A 28 1.21 5.68 6.93
N PRO A 29 1.45 5.66 8.24
CA PRO A 29 2.78 5.34 8.75
C PRO A 29 3.24 3.97 8.29
N GLY A 30 4.51 3.87 7.96
CA GLY A 30 5.09 2.62 7.48
C GLY A 30 5.15 1.57 8.58
N TYR A 31 4.82 0.37 8.25
CA TYR A 31 4.79 -0.73 9.19
C TYR A 31 6.11 -1.51 9.23
N GLY A 32 6.97 -1.23 8.28
CA GLY A 32 8.17 -2.01 8.07
C GLY A 32 9.39 -1.63 8.86
N TYR A 33 9.27 -0.65 9.72
CA TYR A 33 10.42 -0.23 10.49
C TYR A 33 10.61 -1.18 11.65
N ALA A 34 11.49 -2.11 11.45
CA ALA A 34 11.71 -3.20 12.37
C ALA A 34 12.19 -2.80 13.75
N ARG A 35 12.56 -1.55 13.91
CA ARG A 35 13.13 -1.10 15.17
C ARG A 35 12.15 -0.54 16.17
N THR A 36 10.89 -0.48 15.81
CA THR A 36 9.90 0.04 16.73
C THR A 36 9.55 -1.04 17.75
N SER A 37 9.27 -0.61 18.95
CA SER A 37 8.88 -1.54 20.00
C SER A 37 7.49 -2.12 19.71
N MET A 38 7.21 -3.22 20.37
CA MET A 38 5.92 -3.88 20.26
C MET A 38 4.79 -2.93 20.62
N GLU A 39 5.01 -2.16 21.67
CA GLU A 39 4.07 -1.17 22.15
C GLU A 39 3.74 -0.12 21.11
N THR A 40 4.77 0.40 20.45
CA THR A 40 4.60 1.39 19.40
C THR A 40 3.83 0.81 18.25
N ARG A 41 4.11 -0.44 17.90
CA ARG A 41 3.40 -1.12 16.82
C ARG A 41 1.92 -1.27 17.13
N GLU A 42 1.60 -1.57 18.37
CA GLU A 42 0.20 -1.72 18.76
C GLU A 42 -0.55 -0.40 18.66
N LYS A 43 0.06 0.66 19.14
CA LYS A 43 -0.55 1.99 19.05
C LYS A 43 -0.77 2.38 17.59
N TRP A 44 0.21 2.08 16.80
CA TRP A 44 0.20 2.32 15.36
C TRP A 44 -0.97 1.59 14.71
N GLY A 45 -1.06 0.30 15.03
CA GLY A 45 -2.13 -0.52 14.49
C GLY A 45 -3.51 0.01 14.84
N LYS A 46 -3.66 0.43 16.08
CA LYS A 46 -4.94 0.97 16.53
C LYS A 46 -5.29 2.27 15.82
N MET A 47 -4.29 3.11 15.60
CA MET A 47 -4.51 4.37 14.89
C MET A 47 -4.95 4.13 13.46
N ILE A 48 -4.27 3.24 12.77
CA ILE A 48 -4.60 2.90 11.40
C ILE A 48 -5.97 2.23 11.32
N GLU A 49 -6.22 1.32 12.24
CA GLU A 49 -7.50 0.65 12.30
C GLU A 49 -8.65 1.64 12.46
N LYS A 50 -8.47 2.57 13.38
CA LYS A 50 -9.47 3.60 13.61
C LYS A 50 -9.72 4.41 12.35
N TYR A 51 -8.65 4.79 11.66
CA TYR A 51 -8.78 5.55 10.43
C TYR A 51 -9.55 4.76 9.38
N LEU A 52 -9.22 3.49 9.22
CA LEU A 52 -9.89 2.66 8.22
C LEU A 52 -11.39 2.53 8.49
N HIS A 53 -11.75 2.45 9.76
CA HIS A 53 -13.17 2.26 10.10
C HIS A 53 -13.98 3.55 10.21
N THR A 54 -13.31 4.68 10.43
CA THR A 54 -14.05 5.93 10.60
C THR A 54 -14.09 6.78 9.34
N SER A 55 -13.21 6.53 8.38
CA SER A 55 -13.19 7.32 7.17
C SER A 55 -14.24 6.80 6.18
N LYS A 56 -15.30 7.58 5.99
CA LYS A 56 -16.37 7.19 5.09
C LYS A 56 -16.03 7.38 3.63
N MET A 57 -14.97 8.13 3.38
CA MET A 57 -14.57 8.43 2.01
C MET A 57 -13.49 7.50 1.49
N LEU A 58 -13.06 6.56 2.31
CA LEU A 58 -12.02 5.64 1.92
C LEU A 58 -12.55 4.65 0.89
N LYS A 59 -11.93 4.60 -0.27
CA LYS A 59 -12.37 3.72 -1.35
C LYS A 59 -11.40 2.60 -1.66
N HIS A 60 -10.12 2.89 -1.57
CA HIS A 60 -9.08 1.92 -1.94
C HIS A 60 -7.96 1.93 -0.94
N VAL A 61 -7.39 0.76 -0.71
CA VAL A 61 -6.20 0.64 0.12
C VAL A 61 -5.13 0.02 -0.76
N PHE A 62 -3.98 0.67 -0.81
CA PHE A 62 -2.85 0.20 -1.60
C PHE A 62 -1.73 -0.28 -0.69
N LEU A 63 -1.19 -1.44 -1.00
CA LEU A 63 -0.06 -1.99 -0.27
C LEU A 63 1.13 -2.01 -1.21
N LEU A 64 2.20 -1.33 -0.82
CA LEU A 64 3.40 -1.24 -1.66
C LEU A 64 4.44 -2.26 -1.23
N VAL A 65 4.94 -3.03 -2.18
CA VAL A 65 6.03 -3.97 -1.93
C VAL A 65 7.08 -3.78 -3.02
N ASP A 66 8.32 -4.15 -2.71
CA ASP A 66 9.42 -4.04 -3.66
C ASP A 66 9.41 -5.30 -4.53
N ILE A 67 9.25 -5.13 -5.85
CA ILE A 67 9.10 -6.27 -6.75
C ILE A 67 10.35 -7.16 -6.81
N ARG A 68 11.49 -6.63 -6.41
CA ARG A 68 12.75 -7.36 -6.51
C ARG A 68 12.86 -8.49 -5.48
N HIS A 69 12.08 -8.43 -4.44
CA HIS A 69 12.20 -9.36 -3.31
C HIS A 69 10.91 -10.08 -3.02
N GLU A 70 11.05 -11.23 -2.40
CA GLU A 70 9.89 -11.90 -1.85
C GLU A 70 9.33 -11.03 -0.72
N PRO A 71 8.01 -10.85 -0.64
CA PRO A 71 7.45 -10.04 0.44
C PRO A 71 7.90 -10.54 1.82
N SER A 72 8.20 -9.62 2.69
CA SER A 72 8.65 -9.94 4.03
C SER A 72 7.48 -10.42 4.89
N ALA A 73 7.81 -10.95 6.06
CA ALA A 73 6.78 -11.35 7.01
C ALA A 73 5.91 -10.15 7.39
N ASN A 74 6.50 -8.97 7.48
CA ASN A 74 5.74 -7.76 7.78
C ASN A 74 4.75 -7.43 6.67
N ASP A 75 5.17 -7.62 5.42
CA ASP A 75 4.29 -7.39 4.27
C ASP A 75 3.09 -8.33 4.31
N VAL A 76 3.37 -9.61 4.57
CA VAL A 76 2.33 -10.62 4.65
C VAL A 76 1.36 -10.30 5.78
N ASN A 77 1.91 -9.94 6.93
CA ASN A 77 1.07 -9.60 8.09
C ASN A 77 0.20 -8.39 7.80
N MET A 78 0.75 -7.39 7.13
CA MET A 78 -0.04 -6.20 6.79
C MET A 78 -1.14 -6.54 5.78
N TYR A 79 -0.82 -7.35 4.79
CA TYR A 79 -1.80 -7.78 3.81
C TYR A 79 -2.96 -8.50 4.50
N ASP A 80 -2.64 -9.45 5.37
CA ASP A 80 -3.65 -10.20 6.10
C ASP A 80 -4.46 -9.30 7.01
N TRP A 81 -3.81 -8.36 7.66
CA TRP A 81 -4.46 -7.44 8.57
C TRP A 81 -5.46 -6.56 7.84
N ILE A 82 -5.07 -6.04 6.66
CA ILE A 82 -5.97 -5.23 5.85
C ILE A 82 -7.20 -6.04 5.45
N LYS A 83 -7.00 -7.29 5.07
CA LYS A 83 -8.12 -8.16 4.70
C LYS A 83 -9.02 -8.45 5.90
N TYR A 84 -8.41 -8.60 7.05
CA TYR A 84 -9.16 -8.83 8.27
C TYR A 84 -10.05 -7.63 8.60
N GLN A 85 -9.61 -6.44 8.25
CA GLN A 85 -10.40 -5.22 8.47
C GLN A 85 -11.55 -5.07 7.45
N GLY A 86 -11.64 -5.94 6.50
CA GLY A 86 -12.72 -5.92 5.53
C GLY A 86 -12.38 -5.28 4.19
N PHE A 87 -11.11 -4.99 3.95
CA PHE A 87 -10.67 -4.37 2.71
C PHE A 87 -9.84 -5.35 1.90
N THR A 88 -9.88 -5.21 0.58
CA THR A 88 -9.00 -5.98 -0.29
C THR A 88 -7.95 -5.03 -0.84
N PRO A 89 -6.71 -5.14 -0.42
CA PRO A 89 -5.69 -4.19 -0.88
C PRO A 89 -5.34 -4.42 -2.34
N VAL A 90 -5.06 -3.32 -3.03
CA VAL A 90 -4.44 -3.38 -4.35
C VAL A 90 -2.94 -3.37 -4.09
N VAL A 91 -2.24 -4.37 -4.57
CA VAL A 91 -0.81 -4.47 -4.33
C VAL A 91 -0.04 -3.77 -5.44
N ILE A 92 0.82 -2.86 -5.06
CA ILE A 92 1.68 -2.15 -6.00
C ILE A 92 3.09 -2.69 -5.82
N ALA A 93 3.58 -3.38 -6.84
CA ALA A 93 4.93 -3.93 -6.80
C ALA A 93 5.88 -2.91 -7.41
N THR A 94 6.59 -2.20 -6.55
CA THR A 94 7.39 -1.04 -6.95
C THR A 94 8.75 -1.44 -7.50
N LYS A 95 9.41 -0.46 -8.13
CA LYS A 95 10.77 -0.62 -8.65
C LYS A 95 10.87 -1.63 -9.79
N ALA A 96 9.82 -1.71 -10.60
CA ALA A 96 9.81 -2.64 -11.73
C ALA A 96 10.92 -2.35 -12.73
N ASP A 97 11.41 -1.11 -12.77
CA ASP A 97 12.50 -0.73 -13.68
C ASP A 97 13.82 -1.40 -13.32
N LYS A 98 13.92 -1.94 -12.12
CA LYS A 98 15.15 -2.62 -11.67
C LYS A 98 15.24 -4.07 -12.15
N LEU A 99 14.21 -4.55 -12.81
CA LEU A 99 14.17 -5.92 -13.31
C LEU A 99 14.08 -5.93 -14.83
N ASN A 100 14.56 -7.02 -15.42
CA ASN A 100 14.37 -7.27 -16.85
C ASN A 100 12.92 -7.65 -17.07
N ARG A 101 12.43 -7.41 -18.27
CA ARG A 101 11.06 -7.75 -18.63
C ARG A 101 10.72 -9.21 -18.34
N SER A 102 11.66 -10.09 -18.60
CA SER A 102 11.42 -11.52 -18.41
C SER A 102 11.29 -11.89 -16.94
N GLN A 103 11.83 -11.07 -16.05
CA GLN A 103 11.79 -11.35 -14.63
C GLN A 103 10.49 -10.89 -13.96
N ILE A 104 9.82 -9.94 -14.58
CA ILE A 104 8.63 -9.35 -13.97
C ILE A 104 7.50 -10.36 -13.74
N PRO A 105 7.11 -11.18 -14.74
CA PRO A 105 6.03 -12.14 -14.49
C PRO A 105 6.36 -13.13 -13.37
N LYS A 106 7.63 -13.50 -13.29
CA LYS A 106 8.08 -14.44 -12.27
C LYS A 106 7.96 -13.83 -10.88
N GLN A 107 8.36 -12.57 -10.75
CA GLN A 107 8.28 -11.89 -9.47
C GLN A 107 6.85 -11.57 -9.08
N VAL A 108 6.01 -11.22 -10.06
CA VAL A 108 4.60 -11.01 -9.82
C VAL A 108 3.98 -12.27 -9.24
N LYS A 109 4.30 -13.41 -9.83
CA LYS A 109 3.78 -14.68 -9.34
C LYS A 109 4.25 -14.96 -7.92
N LEU A 110 5.52 -14.67 -7.64
CA LEU A 110 6.08 -14.88 -6.31
C LEU A 110 5.36 -14.02 -5.28
N VAL A 111 5.13 -12.75 -5.60
CA VAL A 111 4.44 -11.83 -4.69
C VAL A 111 3.02 -12.33 -4.42
N ARG A 112 2.31 -12.71 -5.48
CA ARG A 112 0.94 -13.21 -5.32
C ARG A 112 0.89 -14.44 -4.43
N GLU A 113 1.79 -15.36 -4.64
CA GLU A 113 1.81 -16.60 -3.88
C GLU A 113 2.19 -16.36 -2.44
N THR A 114 3.18 -15.51 -2.21
CA THR A 114 3.64 -15.24 -0.85
C THR A 114 2.57 -14.54 -0.03
N LEU A 115 1.85 -13.60 -0.65
CA LEU A 115 0.78 -12.89 0.04
C LEU A 115 -0.52 -13.69 0.11
N GLY A 116 -0.67 -14.69 -0.74
CA GLY A 116 -1.90 -15.47 -0.79
C GLY A 116 -3.02 -14.76 -1.50
N MET A 117 -2.70 -14.00 -2.54
CA MET A 117 -3.70 -13.23 -3.29
C MET A 117 -4.60 -14.12 -4.14
N GLY A 118 -5.88 -13.77 -4.19
CA GLY A 118 -6.81 -14.44 -5.06
C GLY A 118 -6.64 -13.98 -6.51
N LYS A 119 -7.21 -14.74 -7.43
CA LYS A 119 -7.07 -14.44 -8.85
C LYS A 119 -7.70 -13.10 -9.23
N GLU A 120 -8.74 -12.74 -8.54
CA GLU A 120 -9.46 -11.49 -8.82
C GLU A 120 -8.78 -10.27 -8.18
N GLU A 121 -7.82 -10.50 -7.30
CA GLU A 121 -7.15 -9.38 -6.64
C GLU A 121 -6.11 -8.78 -7.56
N ILE A 122 -5.92 -7.49 -7.41
CA ILE A 122 -5.11 -6.70 -8.34
C ILE A 122 -3.70 -6.49 -7.84
N LEU A 123 -2.73 -6.80 -8.69
CA LEU A 123 -1.33 -6.50 -8.44
C LEU A 123 -0.80 -5.75 -9.64
N ILE A 124 -0.20 -4.60 -9.43
CA ILE A 124 0.31 -3.75 -10.51
C ILE A 124 1.82 -3.56 -10.37
N PRO A 125 2.60 -4.04 -11.35
CA PRO A 125 4.03 -3.69 -11.38
C PRO A 125 4.15 -2.20 -11.67
N PHE A 126 4.96 -1.52 -10.91
CA PHE A 126 5.05 -0.08 -10.97
C PHE A 126 6.48 0.43 -10.94
N SER A 127 6.76 1.49 -11.69
CA SER A 127 8.04 2.18 -11.65
C SER A 127 7.81 3.68 -11.65
N ALA A 128 8.35 4.35 -10.64
CA ALA A 128 8.30 5.81 -10.61
C ALA A 128 9.22 6.38 -11.69
N GLU A 129 10.26 5.65 -12.06
CA GLU A 129 11.24 6.10 -13.06
C GLU A 129 10.67 6.08 -14.46
N THR A 130 10.06 4.96 -14.86
CA THR A 130 9.56 4.79 -16.22
C THR A 130 8.07 5.10 -16.33
N LYS A 131 7.42 5.30 -15.19
CA LYS A 131 5.98 5.54 -15.10
C LYS A 131 5.13 4.33 -15.48
N GLN A 132 5.75 3.15 -15.53
CA GLN A 132 5.02 1.91 -15.77
C GLN A 132 3.99 1.71 -14.65
N GLY A 133 2.77 1.36 -15.01
CA GLY A 133 1.72 1.07 -14.06
C GLY A 133 0.95 2.28 -13.57
N ARG A 134 1.40 3.49 -13.91
CA ARG A 134 0.75 4.70 -13.43
C ARG A 134 -0.68 4.81 -13.91
N ASP A 135 -0.91 4.54 -15.18
CA ASP A 135 -2.26 4.66 -15.74
C ASP A 135 -3.21 3.63 -15.13
N GLU A 136 -2.69 2.44 -14.86
CA GLU A 136 -3.49 1.40 -14.23
C GLU A 136 -3.94 1.81 -12.84
N ILE A 137 -3.03 2.43 -12.08
CA ILE A 137 -3.38 2.92 -10.75
C ILE A 137 -4.43 4.02 -10.85
N TRP A 138 -4.26 4.96 -11.78
CA TRP A 138 -5.22 6.04 -11.96
C TRP A 138 -6.58 5.50 -12.37
N ASN A 139 -6.61 4.47 -13.21
CA ASN A 139 -7.87 3.87 -13.61
C ASN A 139 -8.62 3.30 -12.41
N ILE A 140 -7.90 2.71 -11.47
CA ILE A 140 -8.52 2.19 -10.25
C ILE A 140 -9.06 3.33 -9.40
N ILE A 141 -8.28 4.37 -9.24
CA ILE A 141 -8.68 5.51 -8.41
C ILE A 141 -9.90 6.22 -8.99
N GLU A 142 -9.89 6.45 -10.27
CA GLU A 142 -10.97 7.18 -10.93
C GLU A 142 -12.18 6.33 -11.28
N GLY A 143 -11.88 5.16 -11.55
CA GLY A 143 -12.88 4.32 -12.03
C GLY A 143 -13.81 3.75 -11.12
N GLU A 144 -13.65 3.79 -10.89
CA GLU A 144 -14.20 3.31 -10.62
C GLU A 144 -14.89 2.61 -10.54
N SER A 145 -14.97 2.40 -10.54
CA SER A 145 -15.84 1.88 -10.43
C SER A 145 -16.23 1.07 -10.40
#